data_d91e05aca4d10a6f7d158556f524f2ff
#
_entry.id   d91e05aca4d10a6f7d158556f524f2ff
#
_cell.length_a   1.000
_cell.length_b   1.000
_cell.length_c   1.000
_cell.angle_alpha   90.00
_cell.angle_beta   90.00
_cell.angle_gamma   90.00
#
_symmetry.space_group_name_H-M   'P 1'
#
loop_
_entity.id
_entity.type
_entity.pdbx_description
1 polymer ?
#
loop_
_entity_poly.entity_id
_entity_poly.type
_entity_poly.pdbx_seq_one_letter_code
_entity_poly.pdbx_strand_id
1 'polypeptide(L)'
;MGTSHRHKLGVVGQPNWGNVSSSITGLANGVAELDMLDNNPPVNMTPQQKSKRQRTLGTRISQKYHHAIRDLLRASGGRVKVSNGQSRAFGYAGIVIAEGIAGTFQEIVSNGLIPWLQRNGISSLEEMSCRDILDIIRKYIDNGVTGLDDTAAKEALEHIMDLLESRMDDDFSSFEEIMNNIVASDEIKDLLDEFFGVYIFSFLSQSFAEKLEQEKGTETMS
;
A
#
# COMPACT_ATOMS: atom_id res chain seq x y z
N MET A 1 -24.21 9.32 -20.44
CA MET A 1 -23.89 10.20 -19.30
C MET A 1 -23.67 9.28 -18.09
N GLY A 2 -22.42 8.95 -17.81
CA GLY A 2 -22.06 8.12 -16.65
C GLY A 2 -22.06 8.99 -15.40
N THR A 3 -22.96 8.76 -14.49
CA THR A 3 -22.93 9.32 -13.15
C THR A 3 -21.80 8.65 -12.39
N SER A 4 -20.63 9.28 -12.38
CA SER A 4 -19.56 8.96 -11.46
C SER A 4 -20.12 9.10 -10.03
N HIS A 5 -20.42 7.98 -9.38
CA HIS A 5 -20.65 7.95 -7.94
C HIS A 5 -19.31 8.23 -7.26
N ARG A 6 -19.00 9.51 -7.08
CA ARG A 6 -17.91 9.93 -6.21
C ARG A 6 -18.25 9.46 -4.80
N HIS A 7 -17.56 8.44 -4.34
CA HIS A 7 -17.58 8.08 -2.94
C HIS A 7 -16.99 9.25 -2.15
N LYS A 8 -17.84 10.12 -1.61
CA LYS A 8 -17.42 11.10 -0.61
C LYS A 8 -17.04 10.33 0.64
N LEU A 9 -15.78 9.96 0.73
CA LEU A 9 -15.18 9.58 1.99
C LEU A 9 -15.25 10.80 2.93
N GLY A 10 -15.92 10.62 4.02
CA GLY A 10 -16.25 11.69 4.95
C GLY A 10 -17.74 11.92 4.92
N VAL A 11 -18.47 11.11 5.66
CA VAL A 11 -19.84 11.45 6.02
C VAL A 11 -19.76 12.79 6.73
N VAL A 12 -20.35 13.81 6.14
CA VAL A 12 -20.51 15.13 6.76
C VAL A 12 -21.04 14.91 8.19
N GLY A 13 -20.24 15.27 9.20
CA GLY A 13 -20.58 15.06 10.59
C GLY A 13 -19.83 13.96 11.33
N GLN A 14 -18.96 13.18 10.68
CA GLN A 14 -18.08 12.28 11.44
C GLN A 14 -16.89 13.03 12.05
N PRO A 15 -16.68 12.93 13.37
CA PRO A 15 -15.56 13.57 14.04
C PRO A 15 -14.23 12.99 13.49
N ASN A 16 -13.23 13.84 13.35
CA ASN A 16 -11.85 13.54 12.96
C ASN A 16 -11.51 13.43 11.46
N TRP A 17 -12.46 13.33 10.52
CA TRP A 17 -12.13 13.36 9.09
C TRP A 17 -11.53 14.69 8.63
N GLY A 18 -11.91 15.81 9.27
CA GLY A 18 -11.26 17.10 9.06
C GLY A 18 -9.77 17.10 9.42
N ASN A 19 -9.39 16.38 10.48
CA ASN A 19 -8.00 16.24 10.90
C ASN A 19 -7.20 15.40 9.88
N VAL A 20 -7.78 14.29 9.39
CA VAL A 20 -7.15 13.49 8.31
C VAL A 20 -6.87 14.36 7.10
N SER A 21 -7.88 15.10 6.65
CA SER A 21 -7.77 16.03 5.53
C SER A 21 -6.65 17.08 5.72
N SER A 22 -6.56 17.70 6.90
CA SER A 22 -5.50 18.66 7.24
C SER A 22 -4.12 18.02 7.27
N SER A 23 -4.02 16.80 7.81
CA SER A 23 -2.74 16.07 7.87
C SER A 23 -2.26 15.68 6.47
N ILE A 24 -3.17 15.25 5.58
CA ILE A 24 -2.86 14.94 4.17
C ILE A 24 -2.42 16.19 3.41
N THR A 25 -3.13 17.33 3.54
CA THR A 25 -2.72 18.61 2.96
C THR A 25 -1.31 19.01 3.42
N GLY A 26 -1.04 18.89 4.72
CA GLY A 26 0.29 19.18 5.26
C GLY A 26 1.39 18.22 4.78
N LEU A 27 1.05 16.98 4.44
CA LEU A 27 1.95 16.01 3.83
C LEU A 27 2.24 16.38 2.38
N ALA A 28 1.19 16.65 1.58
CA ALA A 28 1.31 17.05 0.18
C ALA A 28 2.19 18.30 0.00
N ASN A 29 1.97 19.34 0.81
CA ASN A 29 2.79 20.54 0.79
C ASN A 29 4.27 20.25 1.13
N GLY A 30 4.53 19.35 2.06
CA GLY A 30 5.90 18.94 2.39
C GLY A 30 6.59 18.22 1.23
N VAL A 31 5.87 17.35 0.53
CA VAL A 31 6.38 16.62 -0.65
C VAL A 31 6.64 17.60 -1.80
N ALA A 32 5.71 18.52 -2.08
CA ALA A 32 5.88 19.54 -3.11
C ALA A 32 7.09 20.45 -2.83
N GLU A 33 7.28 20.87 -1.56
CA GLU A 33 8.47 21.66 -1.17
C GLU A 33 9.78 20.88 -1.41
N LEU A 34 9.78 19.57 -1.17
CA LEU A 34 10.96 18.73 -1.43
C LEU A 34 11.22 18.60 -2.93
N ASP A 35 10.19 18.36 -3.72
CA ASP A 35 10.27 18.25 -5.19
C ASP A 35 10.78 19.55 -5.84
N MET A 36 10.27 20.70 -5.38
CA MET A 36 10.78 22.01 -5.79
C MET A 36 12.26 22.19 -5.46
N LEU A 37 12.67 21.78 -4.25
CA LEU A 37 14.06 21.89 -3.82
C LEU A 37 14.99 21.00 -4.66
N ASP A 38 14.48 19.87 -5.15
CA ASP A 38 15.24 18.94 -5.97
C ASP A 38 15.36 19.40 -7.42
N ASN A 39 14.27 19.84 -8.01
CA ASN A 39 14.16 20.21 -9.43
C ASN A 39 14.54 21.70 -9.68
N ASN A 40 14.21 22.60 -8.76
CA ASN A 40 14.44 24.04 -8.88
C ASN A 40 15.04 24.63 -7.59
N PRO A 41 16.27 24.26 -7.21
CA PRO A 41 16.89 24.82 -6.03
C PRO A 41 17.12 26.34 -6.16
N PRO A 42 17.00 27.13 -5.08
CA PRO A 42 17.32 28.55 -5.10
C PRO A 42 18.73 28.82 -5.68
N VAL A 43 18.85 29.85 -6.53
CA VAL A 43 20.07 30.13 -7.33
C VAL A 43 21.34 30.27 -6.47
N ASN A 44 21.22 30.70 -5.22
CA ASN A 44 22.36 30.92 -4.31
C ASN A 44 22.54 29.81 -3.26
N MET A 45 21.91 28.65 -3.44
CA MET A 45 21.98 27.56 -2.46
C MET A 45 23.21 26.69 -2.69
N THR A 46 24.05 26.54 -1.66
CA THR A 46 25.17 25.60 -1.72
C THR A 46 24.73 24.15 -1.63
N PRO A 47 25.51 23.18 -2.15
CA PRO A 47 25.19 21.75 -2.03
C PRO A 47 24.98 21.29 -0.59
N GLN A 48 25.74 21.85 0.37
CA GLN A 48 25.61 21.52 1.79
C GLN A 48 24.29 22.05 2.37
N GLN A 49 23.88 23.25 1.98
CA GLN A 49 22.60 23.83 2.39
C GLN A 49 21.42 23.04 1.80
N LYS A 50 21.51 22.62 0.52
CA LYS A 50 20.51 21.76 -0.13
C LYS A 50 20.35 20.45 0.65
N SER A 51 21.43 19.74 0.91
CA SER A 51 21.43 18.47 1.64
C SER A 51 20.84 18.61 3.06
N LYS A 52 21.20 19.68 3.79
CA LYS A 52 20.63 19.95 5.11
C LYS A 52 19.12 20.21 5.04
N ARG A 53 18.65 20.98 4.05
CA ARG A 53 17.24 21.27 3.86
C ARG A 53 16.45 20.03 3.46
N GLN A 54 16.99 19.19 2.55
CA GLN A 54 16.40 17.90 2.17
C GLN A 54 16.18 16.99 3.39
N ARG A 55 17.19 16.85 4.26
CA ARG A 55 17.07 16.06 5.51
C ARG A 55 15.98 16.60 6.43
N THR A 56 15.93 17.92 6.60
CA THR A 56 14.91 18.57 7.45
C THR A 56 13.51 18.36 6.90
N LEU A 57 13.34 18.51 5.57
CA LEU A 57 12.06 18.26 4.89
C LEU A 57 11.66 16.78 4.97
N GLY A 58 12.58 15.85 4.73
CA GLY A 58 12.34 14.42 4.85
C GLY A 58 11.84 14.03 6.26
N THR A 59 12.48 14.56 7.32
CA THR A 59 12.03 14.34 8.69
C THR A 59 10.62 14.91 8.93
N ARG A 60 10.34 16.11 8.40
CA ARG A 60 9.03 16.76 8.51
C ARG A 60 7.94 15.99 7.77
N ILE A 61 8.23 15.50 6.57
CA ILE A 61 7.34 14.65 5.76
C ILE A 61 7.01 13.36 6.52
N SER A 62 8.03 12.68 7.06
CA SER A 62 7.85 11.47 7.86
C SER A 62 6.95 11.71 9.08
N GLN A 63 7.16 12.80 9.81
CA GLN A 63 6.30 13.19 10.94
C GLN A 63 4.86 13.47 10.50
N LYS A 64 4.65 14.15 9.38
CA LYS A 64 3.33 14.41 8.81
C LYS A 64 2.63 13.14 8.38
N TYR A 65 3.36 12.19 7.77
CA TYR A 65 2.86 10.88 7.40
C TYR A 65 2.35 10.11 8.64
N HIS A 66 3.15 10.03 9.70
CA HIS A 66 2.71 9.40 10.95
C HIS A 66 1.48 10.07 11.58
N HIS A 67 1.37 11.40 11.44
CA HIS A 67 0.18 12.12 11.89
C HIS A 67 -1.04 11.76 11.05
N ALA A 68 -0.90 11.68 9.71
CA ALA A 68 -1.99 11.31 8.82
C ALA A 68 -2.50 9.89 9.11
N ILE A 69 -1.60 8.91 9.31
CA ILE A 69 -1.97 7.55 9.71
C ILE A 69 -2.72 7.56 11.04
N ARG A 70 -2.22 8.25 12.04
CA ARG A 70 -2.87 8.32 13.36
C ARG A 70 -4.26 8.92 13.28
N ASP A 71 -4.42 9.98 12.51
CA ASP A 71 -5.70 10.66 12.33
C ASP A 71 -6.67 9.80 11.51
N LEU A 72 -6.18 9.06 10.50
CA LEU A 72 -6.94 8.05 9.77
C LEU A 72 -7.47 6.95 10.72
N LEU A 73 -6.59 6.37 11.53
CA LEU A 73 -6.99 5.34 12.50
C LEU A 73 -8.07 5.86 13.46
N ARG A 74 -7.94 7.11 13.93
CA ARG A 74 -8.95 7.74 14.81
C ARG A 74 -10.28 7.97 14.09
N ALA A 75 -10.23 8.47 12.84
CA ALA A 75 -11.41 8.69 12.01
C ALA A 75 -12.12 7.38 11.65
N SER A 76 -11.38 6.29 11.54
CA SER A 76 -11.89 4.94 11.25
C SER A 76 -12.42 4.19 12.49
N GLY A 77 -12.53 4.85 13.63
CA GLY A 77 -13.10 4.28 14.87
C GLY A 77 -12.08 3.74 15.86
N GLY A 78 -10.80 4.02 15.64
CA GLY A 78 -9.70 3.70 16.54
C GLY A 78 -8.91 2.45 16.13
N ARG A 79 -7.69 2.36 16.64
CA ARG A 79 -6.71 1.32 16.30
C ARG A 79 -7.27 -0.10 16.45
N VAL A 80 -7.97 -0.37 17.56
CA VAL A 80 -8.52 -1.71 17.85
C VAL A 80 -9.56 -2.12 16.81
N LYS A 81 -10.47 -1.21 16.40
CA LYS A 81 -11.47 -1.54 15.39
C LYS A 81 -10.87 -1.79 14.03
N VAL A 82 -9.86 -1.01 13.66
CA VAL A 82 -9.15 -1.19 12.39
C VAL A 82 -8.39 -2.51 12.39
N SER A 83 -7.61 -2.81 13.43
CA SER A 83 -6.80 -4.04 13.51
C SER A 83 -7.63 -5.32 13.61
N ASN A 84 -8.89 -5.23 14.02
CA ASN A 84 -9.81 -6.38 14.08
C ASN A 84 -10.75 -6.45 12.87
N GLY A 85 -10.52 -5.67 11.80
CA GLY A 85 -11.39 -5.63 10.63
C GLY A 85 -12.82 -5.12 10.89
N GLN A 86 -13.05 -4.48 12.04
CA GLN A 86 -14.38 -4.01 12.47
C GLN A 86 -14.71 -2.59 12.03
N SER A 87 -13.75 -1.90 11.40
CA SER A 87 -14.01 -0.58 10.82
C SER A 87 -14.70 -0.71 9.47
N ARG A 88 -15.78 0.05 9.28
CA ARG A 88 -16.49 0.11 7.99
C ARG A 88 -15.83 1.05 6.98
N ALA A 89 -14.92 1.91 7.44
CA ALA A 89 -14.32 2.95 6.62
C ALA A 89 -12.95 2.56 6.08
N PHE A 90 -12.21 1.73 6.81
CA PHE A 90 -10.84 1.35 6.49
C PHE A 90 -10.37 0.16 7.33
N GLY A 91 -9.62 -0.74 6.75
CA GLY A 91 -8.91 -1.83 7.43
C GLY A 91 -9.46 -3.23 7.16
N TYR A 92 -10.72 -3.38 6.75
CA TYR A 92 -11.30 -4.71 6.54
C TYR A 92 -10.63 -5.45 5.38
N ALA A 93 -10.59 -4.84 4.19
CA ALA A 93 -10.00 -5.47 3.01
C ALA A 93 -8.49 -5.72 3.20
N GLY A 94 -7.78 -4.76 3.79
CA GLY A 94 -6.36 -4.89 4.08
C GLY A 94 -6.04 -6.07 5.01
N ILE A 95 -6.85 -6.29 6.07
CA ILE A 95 -6.66 -7.42 6.97
C ILE A 95 -6.95 -8.75 6.28
N VAL A 96 -8.05 -8.85 5.54
CA VAL A 96 -8.40 -10.08 4.81
C VAL A 96 -7.31 -10.47 3.82
N ILE A 97 -6.77 -9.52 3.06
CA ILE A 97 -5.66 -9.78 2.13
C ILE A 97 -4.38 -10.14 2.88
N ALA A 98 -4.02 -9.42 3.96
CA ALA A 98 -2.83 -9.74 4.75
C ALA A 98 -2.89 -11.15 5.37
N GLU A 99 -4.04 -11.56 5.90
CA GLU A 99 -4.28 -12.93 6.37
C GLU A 99 -4.21 -13.93 5.21
N GLY A 100 -4.72 -13.57 4.03
CA GLY A 100 -4.61 -14.35 2.81
C GLY A 100 -3.16 -14.57 2.36
N ILE A 101 -2.34 -13.52 2.36
CA ILE A 101 -0.89 -13.60 2.07
C ILE A 101 -0.22 -14.57 3.04
N ALA A 102 -0.35 -14.32 4.35
CA ALA A 102 0.31 -15.12 5.38
C ALA A 102 -0.15 -16.59 5.33
N GLY A 103 -1.45 -16.83 5.22
CA GLY A 103 -2.03 -18.18 5.17
C GLY A 103 -1.62 -18.95 3.92
N THR A 104 -1.66 -18.30 2.74
CA THR A 104 -1.28 -18.94 1.47
C THR A 104 0.20 -19.30 1.45
N PHE A 105 1.07 -18.40 1.90
CA PHE A 105 2.51 -18.66 1.92
C PHE A 105 2.85 -19.78 2.92
N GLN A 106 2.25 -19.77 4.12
CA GLN A 106 2.40 -20.85 5.08
C GLN A 106 1.92 -22.19 4.53
N GLU A 107 0.83 -22.20 3.77
CA GLU A 107 0.27 -23.41 3.16
C GLU A 107 1.19 -23.96 2.06
N ILE A 108 1.71 -23.08 1.18
CA ILE A 108 2.66 -23.46 0.12
C ILE A 108 3.94 -24.04 0.74
N VAL A 109 4.51 -23.39 1.76
CA VAL A 109 5.72 -23.88 2.44
C VAL A 109 5.48 -25.23 3.14
N SER A 110 4.32 -25.40 3.77
CA SER A 110 4.01 -26.62 4.52
C SER A 110 3.68 -27.83 3.64
N ASN A 111 3.05 -27.63 2.49
CA ASN A 111 2.51 -28.69 1.64
C ASN A 111 3.21 -28.79 0.27
N GLY A 112 4.05 -27.84 -0.08
CA GLY A 112 4.66 -27.69 -1.40
C GLY A 112 3.79 -26.91 -2.38
N LEU A 113 4.44 -26.21 -3.32
CA LEU A 113 3.79 -25.40 -4.34
C LEU A 113 2.94 -26.25 -5.30
N ILE A 114 3.48 -27.37 -5.81
CA ILE A 114 2.78 -28.24 -6.76
C ILE A 114 1.47 -28.80 -6.18
N PRO A 115 1.44 -29.39 -4.97
CA PRO A 115 0.20 -29.83 -4.36
C PRO A 115 -0.79 -28.70 -4.10
N TRP A 116 -0.31 -27.51 -3.78
CA TRP A 116 -1.17 -26.35 -3.58
C TRP A 116 -1.83 -25.91 -4.90
N LEU A 117 -1.07 -25.81 -5.99
CA LEU A 117 -1.59 -25.49 -7.33
C LEU A 117 -2.60 -26.53 -7.82
N GLN A 118 -2.32 -27.81 -7.63
CA GLN A 118 -3.24 -28.90 -8.01
C GLN A 118 -4.60 -28.80 -7.28
N ARG A 119 -4.60 -28.46 -5.99
CA ARG A 119 -5.84 -28.23 -5.23
C ARG A 119 -6.60 -27.01 -5.73
N ASN A 120 -5.91 -26.04 -6.33
CA ASN A 120 -6.51 -24.86 -6.95
C ASN A 120 -6.81 -25.02 -8.44
N GLY A 121 -6.84 -26.29 -8.94
CA GLY A 121 -7.29 -26.63 -10.30
C GLY A 121 -6.22 -26.54 -11.37
N ILE A 122 -4.95 -26.34 -11.02
CA ILE A 122 -3.82 -26.31 -11.95
C ILE A 122 -3.18 -27.69 -12.01
N SER A 123 -3.36 -28.39 -13.11
CA SER A 123 -2.90 -29.79 -13.27
C SER A 123 -1.50 -29.93 -13.84
N SER A 124 -0.95 -28.91 -14.51
CA SER A 124 0.38 -28.92 -15.11
C SER A 124 1.06 -27.56 -14.93
N LEU A 125 2.36 -27.59 -14.73
CA LEU A 125 3.23 -26.40 -14.71
C LEU A 125 3.98 -26.20 -16.04
N GLU A 126 3.74 -27.07 -17.02
CA GLU A 126 4.35 -26.93 -18.35
C GLU A 126 3.97 -25.57 -18.94
N GLU A 127 4.98 -24.83 -19.38
CA GLU A 127 4.87 -23.49 -19.98
C GLU A 127 4.43 -22.35 -19.02
N MET A 128 4.33 -22.59 -17.70
CA MET A 128 4.04 -21.53 -16.73
C MET A 128 5.30 -20.80 -16.29
N SER A 129 5.23 -19.48 -16.28
CA SER A 129 6.26 -18.62 -15.68
C SER A 129 6.03 -18.42 -14.18
N CYS A 130 7.02 -17.90 -13.47
CA CYS A 130 6.86 -17.45 -12.08
C CYS A 130 5.75 -16.40 -11.95
N ARG A 131 5.60 -15.52 -12.94
CA ARG A 131 4.52 -14.52 -13.01
C ARG A 131 3.14 -15.19 -13.05
N ASP A 132 2.96 -16.25 -13.84
CA ASP A 132 1.67 -16.97 -13.91
C ASP A 132 1.29 -17.55 -12.55
N ILE A 133 2.27 -18.09 -11.82
CA ILE A 133 2.06 -18.62 -10.45
C ILE A 133 1.66 -17.50 -9.49
N LEU A 134 2.38 -16.38 -9.51
CA LEU A 134 2.06 -15.23 -8.67
C LEU A 134 0.67 -14.67 -8.97
N ASP A 135 0.25 -14.66 -10.23
CA ASP A 135 -1.09 -14.27 -10.65
C ASP A 135 -2.17 -15.22 -10.12
N ILE A 136 -1.88 -16.52 -10.05
CA ILE A 136 -2.79 -17.51 -9.45
C ILE A 136 -2.90 -17.27 -7.94
N ILE A 137 -1.78 -17.07 -7.26
CA ILE A 137 -1.74 -16.77 -5.83
C ILE A 137 -2.49 -15.47 -5.56
N ARG A 138 -2.25 -14.42 -6.34
CA ARG A 138 -2.95 -13.15 -6.23
C ARG A 138 -4.47 -13.31 -6.36
N LYS A 139 -4.92 -14.01 -7.39
CA LYS A 139 -6.35 -14.29 -7.62
C LYS A 139 -6.98 -15.09 -6.48
N TYR A 140 -6.24 -16.03 -5.92
CA TYR A 140 -6.70 -16.82 -4.78
C TYR A 140 -6.90 -15.96 -3.53
N ILE A 141 -5.93 -15.08 -3.23
CA ILE A 141 -5.97 -14.17 -2.09
C ILE A 141 -7.06 -13.11 -2.27
N ASP A 142 -7.21 -12.54 -3.48
CA ASP A 142 -8.20 -11.50 -3.80
C ASP A 142 -9.63 -12.03 -3.86
N ASN A 143 -9.85 -13.32 -3.83
CA ASN A 143 -11.15 -13.91 -4.06
C ASN A 143 -12.19 -13.51 -2.99
N GLY A 144 -13.13 -12.66 -3.40
CA GLY A 144 -14.26 -12.23 -2.56
C GLY A 144 -13.99 -11.06 -1.63
N VAL A 145 -12.82 -10.41 -1.71
CA VAL A 145 -12.57 -9.19 -0.94
C VAL A 145 -13.41 -8.06 -1.53
N THR A 146 -14.27 -7.47 -0.71
CA THR A 146 -15.12 -6.34 -1.06
C THR A 146 -15.17 -5.35 0.09
N GLY A 147 -15.17 -4.06 -0.21
CA GLY A 147 -15.22 -3.00 0.81
C GLY A 147 -14.96 -1.63 0.21
N LEU A 148 -14.99 -0.60 1.03
CA LEU A 148 -14.65 0.77 0.62
C LEU A 148 -13.14 0.95 0.39
N ASP A 149 -12.36 0.03 0.87
CA ASP A 149 -10.90 0.01 0.86
C ASP A 149 -10.33 -1.16 0.03
N ASP A 150 -11.19 -1.89 -0.72
CA ASP A 150 -10.78 -3.06 -1.49
C ASP A 150 -9.82 -2.72 -2.62
N THR A 151 -10.04 -1.63 -3.33
CA THR A 151 -9.15 -1.18 -4.42
C THR A 151 -7.74 -0.91 -3.90
N ALA A 152 -7.61 -0.21 -2.77
CA ALA A 152 -6.31 0.07 -2.17
C ALA A 152 -5.61 -1.21 -1.69
N ALA A 153 -6.37 -2.17 -1.14
CA ALA A 153 -5.82 -3.44 -0.69
C ALA A 153 -5.36 -4.32 -1.86
N LYS A 154 -6.09 -4.30 -2.99
CA LYS A 154 -5.72 -5.00 -4.23
C LYS A 154 -4.48 -4.41 -4.90
N GLU A 155 -4.38 -3.07 -4.93
CA GLU A 155 -3.17 -2.38 -5.41
C GLU A 155 -1.94 -2.74 -4.55
N ALA A 156 -2.11 -2.81 -3.24
CA ALA A 156 -1.04 -3.25 -2.35
C ALA A 156 -0.67 -4.73 -2.55
N LEU A 157 -1.63 -5.61 -2.80
CA LEU A 157 -1.37 -7.01 -3.13
C LEU A 157 -0.60 -7.14 -4.44
N GLU A 158 -0.98 -6.38 -5.48
CA GLU A 158 -0.27 -6.34 -6.75
C GLU A 158 1.19 -5.92 -6.55
N HIS A 159 1.42 -4.84 -5.79
CA HIS A 159 2.77 -4.39 -5.45
C HIS A 159 3.61 -5.50 -4.76
N ILE A 160 3.00 -6.28 -3.85
CA ILE A 160 3.70 -7.41 -3.23
C ILE A 160 4.04 -8.50 -4.24
N MET A 161 3.14 -8.80 -5.18
CA MET A 161 3.43 -9.77 -6.24
C MET A 161 4.56 -9.30 -7.16
N ASP A 162 4.58 -8.03 -7.55
CA ASP A 162 5.65 -7.43 -8.34
C ASP A 162 7.00 -7.44 -7.58
N LEU A 163 6.96 -7.17 -6.27
CA LEU A 163 8.14 -7.25 -5.41
C LEU A 163 8.71 -8.68 -5.36
N LEU A 164 7.85 -9.68 -5.23
CA LEU A 164 8.25 -11.09 -5.24
C LEU A 164 8.82 -11.48 -6.59
N GLU A 165 8.15 -11.12 -7.69
CA GLU A 165 8.63 -11.36 -9.05
C GLU A 165 10.04 -10.80 -9.26
N SER A 166 10.30 -9.58 -8.77
CA SER A 166 11.62 -8.94 -8.88
C SER A 166 12.75 -9.67 -8.14
N ARG A 167 12.41 -10.56 -7.20
CA ARG A 167 13.37 -11.37 -6.43
C ARG A 167 13.57 -12.77 -7.01
N MET A 168 12.75 -13.16 -7.97
CA MET A 168 12.77 -14.48 -8.58
C MET A 168 13.57 -14.45 -9.87
N ASP A 169 14.45 -15.43 -10.03
CA ASP A 169 14.92 -15.84 -11.36
C ASP A 169 13.79 -16.66 -12.02
N ASP A 170 13.75 -16.75 -13.36
CA ASP A 170 12.69 -17.48 -14.09
C ASP A 170 12.74 -19.02 -13.87
N ASP A 171 13.09 -19.45 -12.66
CA ASP A 171 13.20 -20.85 -12.27
C ASP A 171 12.30 -21.16 -11.06
N PHE A 172 11.51 -22.25 -11.15
CA PHE A 172 10.65 -22.73 -10.09
C PHE A 172 11.36 -23.09 -8.79
N SER A 173 12.63 -23.52 -8.87
CA SER A 173 13.43 -23.81 -7.67
C SER A 173 13.70 -22.55 -6.88
N SER A 174 13.89 -21.41 -7.53
CA SER A 174 14.04 -20.11 -6.88
C SER A 174 12.75 -19.66 -6.20
N PHE A 175 11.59 -19.97 -6.77
CA PHE A 175 10.29 -19.65 -6.17
C PHE A 175 10.10 -20.34 -4.81
N GLU A 176 10.32 -21.68 -4.75
CA GLU A 176 10.16 -22.42 -3.50
C GLU A 176 11.19 -21.99 -2.45
N GLU A 177 12.43 -21.69 -2.87
CA GLU A 177 13.47 -21.18 -1.97
C GLU A 177 13.08 -19.81 -1.37
N ILE A 178 12.61 -18.88 -2.20
CA ILE A 178 12.18 -17.55 -1.76
C ILE A 178 11.00 -17.66 -0.79
N MET A 179 9.99 -18.50 -1.11
CA MET A 179 8.85 -18.71 -0.22
C MET A 179 9.27 -19.32 1.12
N ASN A 180 10.16 -20.30 1.10
CA ASN A 180 10.70 -20.90 2.32
C ASN A 180 11.45 -19.85 3.15
N ASN A 181 12.27 -19.02 2.54
CA ASN A 181 13.02 -17.96 3.22
C ASN A 181 12.08 -16.93 3.85
N ILE A 182 11.06 -16.47 3.11
CA ILE A 182 10.07 -15.50 3.62
C ILE A 182 9.37 -16.03 4.88
N VAL A 183 8.98 -17.30 4.90
CA VAL A 183 8.25 -17.88 6.04
C VAL A 183 9.21 -18.26 7.19
N ALA A 184 10.41 -18.79 6.89
CA ALA A 184 11.34 -19.26 7.90
C ALA A 184 12.13 -18.16 8.61
N SER A 185 12.42 -17.05 7.94
CA SER A 185 13.28 -15.97 8.44
C SER A 185 12.54 -14.79 9.07
N ASP A 186 11.22 -14.90 9.31
CA ASP A 186 10.38 -13.80 9.79
C ASP A 186 10.23 -12.64 8.76
N GLU A 187 10.74 -12.82 7.53
CA GLU A 187 10.60 -11.84 6.42
C GLU A 187 9.13 -11.63 6.03
N ILE A 188 8.26 -12.57 6.37
CA ILE A 188 6.81 -12.39 6.20
C ILE A 188 6.31 -11.12 6.90
N LYS A 189 6.90 -10.76 8.03
CA LYS A 189 6.56 -9.53 8.74
C LYS A 189 6.95 -8.30 7.94
N ASP A 190 8.17 -8.29 7.37
CA ASP A 190 8.65 -7.17 6.57
C ASP A 190 7.80 -7.02 5.29
N LEU A 191 7.39 -8.14 4.68
CA LEU A 191 6.50 -8.16 3.54
C LEU A 191 5.10 -7.60 3.89
N LEU A 192 4.57 -7.97 5.06
CA LEU A 192 3.28 -7.43 5.54
C LEU A 192 3.39 -5.95 5.94
N ASP A 193 4.52 -5.51 6.50
CA ASP A 193 4.77 -4.09 6.79
C ASP A 193 4.80 -3.27 5.49
N GLU A 194 5.43 -3.78 4.42
CA GLU A 194 5.41 -3.17 3.08
C GLU A 194 3.98 -3.15 2.50
N PHE A 195 3.26 -4.27 2.56
CA PHE A 195 1.85 -4.35 2.14
C PHE A 195 1.01 -3.27 2.82
N PHE A 196 1.07 -3.17 4.14
CA PHE A 196 0.29 -2.17 4.88
C PHE A 196 0.74 -0.74 4.56
N GLY A 197 2.02 -0.51 4.30
CA GLY A 197 2.55 0.78 3.86
C GLY A 197 1.89 1.23 2.55
N VAL A 198 1.92 0.38 1.53
CA VAL A 198 1.31 0.64 0.22
C VAL A 198 -0.21 0.76 0.33
N TYR A 199 -0.86 -0.15 1.06
CA TYR A 199 -2.31 -0.13 1.27
C TYR A 199 -2.80 1.19 1.88
N ILE A 200 -2.13 1.67 2.95
CA ILE A 200 -2.49 2.94 3.59
C ILE A 200 -2.25 4.10 2.63
N PHE A 201 -1.12 4.08 1.90
CA PHE A 201 -0.80 5.13 0.93
C PHE A 201 -1.83 5.18 -0.20
N SER A 202 -2.18 4.04 -0.80
CA SER A 202 -3.17 3.94 -1.87
C SER A 202 -4.55 4.40 -1.40
N PHE A 203 -4.98 3.96 -0.22
CA PHE A 203 -6.24 4.40 0.36
C PHE A 203 -6.30 5.92 0.57
N LEU A 204 -5.24 6.51 1.13
CA LEU A 204 -5.17 7.96 1.34
C LEU A 204 -5.12 8.72 0.01
N SER A 205 -4.36 8.24 -0.97
CA SER A 205 -4.25 8.85 -2.29
C SER A 205 -5.59 8.86 -3.03
N GLN A 206 -6.32 7.74 -3.02
CA GLN A 206 -7.64 7.66 -3.63
C GLN A 206 -8.67 8.52 -2.92
N SER A 207 -8.63 8.55 -1.58
CA SER A 207 -9.57 9.31 -0.76
C SER A 207 -9.39 10.82 -0.87
N PHE A 208 -8.19 11.29 -1.15
CA PHE A 208 -7.83 12.71 -1.16
C PHE A 208 -7.22 13.18 -2.49
N ALA A 209 -7.40 12.42 -3.57
CA ALA A 209 -6.86 12.72 -4.90
C ALA A 209 -7.18 14.16 -5.34
N GLU A 210 -8.44 14.60 -5.19
CA GLU A 210 -8.86 15.97 -5.57
C GLU A 210 -8.07 17.06 -4.82
N LYS A 211 -7.70 16.82 -3.55
CA LYS A 211 -6.92 17.79 -2.76
C LYS A 211 -5.45 17.81 -3.16
N LEU A 212 -4.90 16.63 -3.44
CA LEU A 212 -3.53 16.52 -3.91
C LEU A 212 -3.34 17.17 -5.28
N GLU A 213 -4.35 17.08 -6.16
CA GLU A 213 -4.35 17.74 -7.47
C GLU A 213 -4.59 19.25 -7.39
N GLN A 214 -5.49 19.71 -6.51
CA GLN A 214 -5.75 21.14 -6.31
C GLN A 214 -4.51 21.90 -5.83
N GLU A 215 -3.70 21.30 -4.96
CA GLU A 215 -2.47 21.92 -4.47
C GLU A 215 -1.38 21.95 -5.53
N LYS A 216 -1.27 20.95 -6.40
CA LYS A 216 -0.39 20.99 -7.58
C LYS A 216 -0.80 22.05 -8.60
N GLY A 217 -2.11 22.32 -8.74
CA GLY A 217 -2.64 23.30 -9.71
C GLY A 217 -2.50 24.76 -9.28
N THR A 218 -2.46 25.06 -7.99
CA THR A 218 -2.28 26.45 -7.46
C THR A 218 -0.87 26.98 -7.65
N GLU A 219 0.13 26.12 -7.79
CA GLU A 219 1.52 26.51 -8.01
C GLU A 219 1.83 26.89 -9.47
N THR A 220 0.98 26.50 -10.41
CA THR A 220 1.17 26.80 -11.85
C THR A 220 0.59 28.18 -12.23
N MET A 221 -0.08 28.88 -11.33
CA MET A 221 -0.74 30.18 -11.58
C MET A 221 -0.16 31.36 -10.78
N SER A 222 1.02 31.24 -10.21
CA SER A 222 1.69 32.36 -9.48
C SER A 222 2.97 32.81 -10.15
#